data_552d6a1816fcbfcf744ff0ec69b0497e
#
_entry.id   552d6a1816fcbfcf744ff0ec69b0497e
#
_cell.length_a   1.000
_cell.length_b   1.000
_cell.length_c   1.000
_cell.angle_alpha   90.00
_cell.angle_beta   90.00
_cell.angle_gamma   90.00
#
_symmetry.space_group_name_H-M   'P 1'
#
loop_
_entity.id
_entity.type
_entity.pdbx_description
1 polymer ?
#
loop_
_entity_poly.entity_id
_entity_poly.type
_entity_poly.pdbx_seq_one_letter_code
_entity_poly.pdbx_strand_id
1 'polypeptide(L)'
;VGDGFADAAVIGNINTSPSPEPCYEAVKAVDAGKGCVYLYGNYAGDVLNFNMGAEMAAEDGIRVETVLVTDDVISAENVEDRRGIAGDFFVFKAAAAKAELGGDIDEVVAAAKKANANCATMGVAMGAADHPNTGGPMFEMEDGDMEIGMGIHGEPGVKREKARSMDEVVTEIADVLIPELKLKEGDEVYVLCNSLGATPLMDLMVGFRKLAEILDSKGIKIYKTLAGTYASTMNMPGFSFTLLKLDDELKTLMDYPTNAPYFVQK
;
A
#
# COMPACT_ATOMS: atom_id res chain seq x y z
N VAL A 1 4.85 -8.94 9.73
CA VAL A 1 4.99 -10.39 9.87
C VAL A 1 4.16 -10.85 11.05
N GLY A 2 3.41 -11.93 10.89
CA GLY A 2 2.55 -12.51 11.91
C GLY A 2 1.37 -13.27 11.31
N ASP A 3 0.65 -14.03 12.14
CA ASP A 3 -0.48 -14.88 11.71
C ASP A 3 -1.52 -14.07 10.95
N GLY A 4 -1.95 -14.56 9.80
CA GLY A 4 -2.94 -13.89 8.93
C GLY A 4 -2.42 -12.62 8.24
N PHE A 5 -1.10 -12.43 8.21
CA PHE A 5 -0.39 -11.39 7.45
C PHE A 5 0.84 -12.01 6.74
N ALA A 6 2.00 -11.37 6.68
CA ALA A 6 3.16 -11.92 5.99
C ALA A 6 3.93 -12.93 6.87
N ASP A 7 4.53 -13.95 6.27
CA ASP A 7 5.40 -14.94 6.95
C ASP A 7 6.82 -14.40 7.15
N ALA A 8 7.34 -13.63 6.20
CA ALA A 8 8.63 -12.97 6.28
C ALA A 8 8.59 -11.55 5.75
N ALA A 9 9.56 -10.75 6.17
CA ALA A 9 9.85 -9.44 5.59
C ALA A 9 11.34 -9.36 5.27
N VAL A 10 11.66 -9.03 4.03
CA VAL A 10 13.03 -8.79 3.60
C VAL A 10 13.40 -7.35 3.92
N ILE A 11 14.47 -7.15 4.68
CA ILE A 11 14.90 -5.84 5.14
C ILE A 11 16.16 -5.44 4.39
N GLY A 12 16.11 -4.27 3.74
CA GLY A 12 17.27 -3.60 3.13
C GLY A 12 17.71 -2.36 3.90
N ASN A 13 18.50 -1.53 3.27
CA ASN A 13 18.78 -0.19 3.77
C ASN A 13 17.58 0.74 3.54
N ILE A 14 17.56 1.86 4.28
CA ILE A 14 16.48 2.85 4.15
C ILE A 14 16.43 3.39 2.72
N ASN A 15 15.24 3.37 2.13
CA ASN A 15 14.95 3.84 0.77
C ASN A 15 15.76 3.17 -0.33
N THR A 16 16.26 1.96 -0.09
CA THR A 16 16.92 1.15 -1.12
C THR A 16 16.39 -0.27 -1.09
N SER A 17 16.24 -0.86 -2.25
CA SER A 17 15.86 -2.26 -2.38
C SER A 17 16.85 -3.18 -1.63
N PRO A 18 16.38 -4.24 -0.95
CA PRO A 18 17.26 -5.29 -0.45
C PRO A 18 18.01 -5.95 -1.62
N SER A 19 19.22 -6.47 -1.35
CA SER A 19 19.93 -7.25 -2.37
C SER A 19 19.26 -8.63 -2.59
N PRO A 20 19.58 -9.33 -3.69
CA PRO A 20 18.92 -10.61 -4.03
C PRO A 20 19.08 -11.71 -2.98
N GLU A 21 20.24 -11.78 -2.31
CA GLU A 21 20.53 -12.83 -1.33
C GLU A 21 19.56 -12.82 -0.13
N PRO A 22 19.27 -11.70 0.57
CA PRO A 22 18.21 -11.65 1.58
C PRO A 22 16.82 -12.06 1.06
N CYS A 23 16.50 -11.72 -0.20
CA CYS A 23 15.23 -12.13 -0.80
C CYS A 23 15.16 -13.67 -0.91
N TYR A 24 16.20 -14.30 -1.42
CA TYR A 24 16.32 -15.74 -1.52
C TYR A 24 16.32 -16.43 -0.14
N GLU A 25 17.10 -15.93 0.82
CA GLU A 25 17.16 -16.52 2.17
C GLU A 25 15.81 -16.45 2.90
N ALA A 26 15.04 -15.38 2.67
CA ALA A 26 13.67 -15.29 3.22
C ALA A 26 12.76 -16.39 2.65
N VAL A 27 12.83 -16.67 1.35
CA VAL A 27 12.09 -17.78 0.73
C VAL A 27 12.45 -19.10 1.37
N LYS A 28 13.75 -19.39 1.50
CA LYS A 28 14.21 -20.65 2.13
C LYS A 28 13.76 -20.80 3.58
N ALA A 29 13.68 -19.68 4.30
CA ALA A 29 13.27 -19.69 5.70
C ALA A 29 11.79 -20.02 5.90
N VAL A 30 10.92 -19.68 4.93
CA VAL A 30 9.47 -19.83 5.07
C VAL A 30 8.85 -20.88 4.14
N ASP A 31 9.58 -21.37 3.12
CA ASP A 31 9.05 -22.41 2.25
C ASP A 31 8.75 -23.70 3.02
N ALA A 32 7.51 -24.12 2.96
CA ALA A 32 7.03 -25.39 3.50
C ALA A 32 6.76 -26.43 2.39
N GLY A 33 7.42 -26.31 1.24
CA GLY A 33 7.28 -27.19 0.08
C GLY A 33 6.05 -26.91 -0.78
N LYS A 34 5.47 -25.72 -0.64
CA LYS A 34 4.33 -25.25 -1.47
C LYS A 34 4.68 -24.06 -2.33
N GLY A 35 5.89 -23.50 -2.18
CA GLY A 35 6.35 -22.28 -2.80
C GLY A 35 5.99 -21.05 -2.03
N CYS A 36 6.48 -19.90 -2.51
CA CYS A 36 6.32 -18.60 -1.87
C CYS A 36 5.76 -17.56 -2.84
N VAL A 37 5.11 -16.52 -2.32
CA VAL A 37 4.67 -15.37 -3.09
C VAL A 37 5.37 -14.13 -2.59
N TYR A 38 6.12 -13.46 -3.46
CA TYR A 38 6.65 -12.13 -3.22
C TYR A 38 5.56 -11.07 -3.44
N LEU A 39 5.43 -10.18 -2.48
CA LEU A 39 4.47 -9.05 -2.50
C LEU A 39 5.24 -7.78 -2.16
N TYR A 40 5.29 -6.83 -3.06
CA TYR A 40 5.96 -5.54 -2.86
C TYR A 40 5.47 -4.48 -3.86
N GLY A 41 5.70 -3.20 -3.54
CA GLY A 41 5.37 -2.09 -4.41
C GLY A 41 6.21 -2.10 -5.69
N ASN A 42 5.64 -1.70 -6.82
CA ASN A 42 6.30 -1.71 -8.12
C ASN A 42 7.40 -0.64 -8.23
N TYR A 43 8.60 -0.98 -7.79
CA TYR A 43 9.81 -0.16 -7.89
C TYR A 43 10.91 -0.94 -8.62
N ALA A 44 11.62 -0.27 -9.53
CA ALA A 44 12.57 -0.92 -10.43
C ALA A 44 13.69 -1.69 -9.69
N GLY A 45 14.18 -1.15 -8.58
CA GLY A 45 15.20 -1.82 -7.76
C GLY A 45 14.68 -3.09 -7.11
N ASP A 46 13.45 -3.05 -6.57
CA ASP A 46 12.80 -4.21 -5.97
C ASP A 46 12.50 -5.27 -7.02
N VAL A 47 11.94 -4.88 -8.16
CA VAL A 47 11.67 -5.82 -9.28
C VAL A 47 12.93 -6.55 -9.69
N LEU A 48 14.05 -5.83 -9.85
CA LEU A 48 15.33 -6.44 -10.23
C LEU A 48 15.81 -7.45 -9.18
N ASN A 49 15.88 -7.02 -7.92
CA ASN A 49 16.50 -7.81 -6.85
C ASN A 49 15.64 -8.99 -6.41
N PHE A 50 14.32 -8.82 -6.31
CA PHE A 50 13.41 -9.93 -5.98
C PHE A 50 13.34 -10.95 -7.12
N ASN A 51 13.39 -10.53 -8.39
CA ASN A 51 13.47 -11.48 -9.52
C ASN A 51 14.76 -12.32 -9.45
N MET A 52 15.91 -11.71 -9.17
CA MET A 52 17.15 -12.45 -8.98
C MET A 52 17.06 -13.41 -7.77
N GLY A 53 16.44 -13.00 -6.66
CA GLY A 53 16.18 -13.86 -5.52
C GLY A 53 15.27 -15.05 -5.86
N ALA A 54 14.25 -14.83 -6.70
CA ALA A 54 13.37 -15.88 -7.19
C ALA A 54 14.10 -16.86 -8.12
N GLU A 55 15.00 -16.39 -8.99
CA GLU A 55 15.85 -17.24 -9.83
C GLU A 55 16.76 -18.14 -8.97
N MET A 56 17.38 -17.58 -7.91
CA MET A 56 18.18 -18.37 -6.96
C MET A 56 17.33 -19.44 -6.26
N ALA A 57 16.10 -19.11 -5.84
CA ALA A 57 15.19 -20.07 -5.24
C ALA A 57 14.77 -21.19 -6.21
N ALA A 58 14.60 -20.86 -7.48
CA ALA A 58 14.28 -21.83 -8.53
C ALA A 58 15.40 -22.83 -8.77
N GLU A 59 16.67 -22.45 -8.59
CA GLU A 59 17.82 -23.39 -8.65
C GLU A 59 17.74 -24.44 -7.55
N ASP A 60 17.16 -24.12 -6.38
CA ASP A 60 16.88 -25.05 -5.28
C ASP A 60 15.54 -25.80 -5.44
N GLY A 61 14.82 -25.57 -6.53
CA GLY A 61 13.53 -26.20 -6.82
C GLY A 61 12.35 -25.60 -6.08
N ILE A 62 12.49 -24.41 -5.51
CA ILE A 62 11.41 -23.67 -4.82
C ILE A 62 10.69 -22.79 -5.82
N ARG A 63 9.38 -22.98 -5.95
CA ARG A 63 8.54 -22.13 -6.78
C ARG A 63 8.31 -20.78 -6.09
N VAL A 64 8.60 -19.68 -6.79
CA VAL A 64 8.31 -18.32 -6.33
C VAL A 64 7.46 -17.60 -7.37
N GLU A 65 6.37 -17.05 -6.94
CA GLU A 65 5.51 -16.15 -7.76
C GLU A 65 5.63 -14.72 -7.24
N THR A 66 5.41 -13.73 -8.10
CA THR A 66 5.48 -12.31 -7.74
C THR A 66 4.17 -11.61 -8.07
N VAL A 67 3.68 -10.78 -7.15
CA VAL A 67 2.61 -9.83 -7.41
C VAL A 67 3.10 -8.44 -7.04
N LEU A 68 3.21 -7.58 -8.05
CA LEU A 68 3.55 -6.17 -7.89
C LEU A 68 2.30 -5.38 -7.50
N VAL A 69 2.42 -4.53 -6.48
CA VAL A 69 1.36 -3.60 -6.10
C VAL A 69 1.51 -2.31 -6.90
N THR A 70 0.40 -1.82 -7.45
CA THR A 70 0.34 -0.70 -8.40
C THR A 70 -0.80 0.27 -8.07
N ASP A 71 -1.01 0.53 -6.79
CA ASP A 71 -2.16 1.29 -6.27
C ASP A 71 -2.03 2.81 -6.36
N ASP A 72 -0.82 3.36 -6.62
CA ASP A 72 -0.59 4.80 -6.76
C ASP A 72 -1.11 5.32 -8.12
N VAL A 73 -2.39 5.67 -8.14
CA VAL A 73 -3.16 5.89 -9.36
C VAL A 73 -2.74 7.10 -10.18
N ILE A 74 -2.02 8.05 -9.59
CA ILE A 74 -1.57 9.26 -10.29
C ILE A 74 -0.10 9.21 -10.69
N SER A 75 0.63 8.17 -10.31
CA SER A 75 2.06 8.04 -10.64
C SER A 75 2.32 7.71 -12.12
N ALA A 76 1.37 7.04 -12.79
CA ALA A 76 1.43 6.74 -14.22
C ALA A 76 0.03 6.48 -14.80
N GLU A 77 -0.14 6.70 -16.11
CA GLU A 77 -1.39 6.38 -16.82
C GLU A 77 -1.62 4.87 -16.89
N ASN A 78 -0.60 4.11 -17.31
CA ASN A 78 -0.68 2.66 -17.39
C ASN A 78 -0.56 2.06 -15.99
N VAL A 79 -1.47 1.16 -15.63
CA VAL A 79 -1.48 0.49 -14.32
C VAL A 79 -0.17 -0.25 -14.04
N GLU A 80 0.42 -0.86 -15.05
CA GLU A 80 1.66 -1.65 -14.94
C GLU A 80 2.89 -0.79 -14.60
N ASP A 81 2.83 0.52 -14.89
CA ASP A 81 3.92 1.47 -14.65
C ASP A 81 3.74 2.22 -13.31
N ARG A 82 2.59 2.04 -12.64
CA ARG A 82 2.28 2.71 -11.36
C ARG A 82 3.14 2.16 -10.24
N ARG A 83 3.45 3.03 -9.27
CA ARG A 83 4.10 2.65 -8.02
C ARG A 83 3.12 1.93 -7.08
N GLY A 84 3.65 1.11 -6.16
CA GLY A 84 2.91 0.60 -5.01
C GLY A 84 3.17 1.49 -3.79
N ILE A 85 2.11 1.82 -3.05
CA ILE A 85 2.18 2.63 -1.84
C ILE A 85 1.32 2.02 -0.73
N ALA A 86 0.38 2.75 -0.13
CA ALA A 86 -0.38 2.25 1.03
C ALA A 86 -1.35 1.10 0.72
N GLY A 87 -1.71 0.86 -0.54
CA GLY A 87 -2.50 -0.30 -0.97
C GLY A 87 -1.79 -1.64 -0.77
N ASP A 88 -0.46 -1.64 -0.64
CA ASP A 88 0.33 -2.80 -0.23
C ASP A 88 -0.31 -3.53 0.95
N PHE A 89 -0.80 -2.79 1.94
CA PHE A 89 -1.46 -3.34 3.12
C PHE A 89 -2.63 -4.28 2.76
N PHE A 90 -3.50 -3.87 1.85
CA PHE A 90 -4.66 -4.67 1.47
C PHE A 90 -4.29 -5.87 0.60
N VAL A 91 -3.30 -5.70 -0.28
CA VAL A 91 -2.81 -6.79 -1.13
C VAL A 91 -2.13 -7.86 -0.29
N PHE A 92 -1.28 -7.47 0.66
CA PHE A 92 -0.62 -8.40 1.59
C PHE A 92 -1.65 -9.12 2.46
N LYS A 93 -2.63 -8.40 2.99
CA LYS A 93 -3.72 -8.99 3.79
C LYS A 93 -4.54 -10.00 3.02
N ALA A 94 -4.88 -9.70 1.75
CA ALA A 94 -5.66 -10.60 0.91
C ALA A 94 -4.90 -11.90 0.61
N ALA A 95 -3.63 -11.79 0.23
CA ALA A 95 -2.77 -12.93 -0.04
C ALA A 95 -2.61 -13.82 1.20
N ALA A 96 -2.23 -13.23 2.33
CA ALA A 96 -2.03 -13.94 3.58
C ALA A 96 -3.30 -14.65 4.05
N ALA A 97 -4.44 -13.94 4.05
CA ALA A 97 -5.72 -14.56 4.44
C ALA A 97 -6.11 -15.72 3.52
N LYS A 98 -5.82 -15.64 2.22
CA LYS A 98 -6.09 -16.72 1.28
C LYS A 98 -5.20 -17.94 1.56
N ALA A 99 -3.92 -17.72 1.89
CA ALA A 99 -3.00 -18.78 2.28
C ALA A 99 -3.45 -19.47 3.57
N GLU A 100 -3.82 -18.71 4.59
CA GLU A 100 -4.33 -19.24 5.86
C GLU A 100 -5.65 -20.04 5.70
N LEU A 101 -6.48 -19.68 4.72
CA LEU A 101 -7.67 -20.44 4.37
C LEU A 101 -7.36 -21.72 3.58
N GLY A 102 -6.08 -22.03 3.35
CA GLY A 102 -5.63 -23.24 2.68
C GLY A 102 -5.57 -23.15 1.16
N GLY A 103 -5.58 -21.93 0.62
CA GLY A 103 -5.38 -21.68 -0.81
C GLY A 103 -4.00 -22.15 -1.28
N ASP A 104 -3.93 -22.71 -2.48
CA ASP A 104 -2.65 -22.98 -3.13
C ASP A 104 -1.99 -21.70 -3.66
N ILE A 105 -0.76 -21.81 -4.15
CA ILE A 105 0.01 -20.64 -4.58
C ILE A 105 -0.71 -19.86 -5.70
N ASP A 106 -1.40 -20.54 -6.61
CA ASP A 106 -2.13 -19.90 -7.71
C ASP A 106 -3.35 -19.14 -7.20
N GLU A 107 -4.05 -19.69 -6.20
CA GLU A 107 -5.18 -19.05 -5.53
C GLU A 107 -4.74 -17.83 -4.71
N VAL A 108 -3.59 -17.92 -4.02
CA VAL A 108 -2.99 -16.79 -3.28
C VAL A 108 -2.60 -15.66 -4.24
N VAL A 109 -1.94 -15.97 -5.34
CA VAL A 109 -1.61 -14.99 -6.40
C VAL A 109 -2.86 -14.35 -6.99
N ALA A 110 -3.92 -15.14 -7.24
CA ALA A 110 -5.19 -14.62 -7.76
C ALA A 110 -5.85 -13.65 -6.77
N ALA A 111 -5.86 -13.99 -5.47
CA ALA A 111 -6.41 -13.12 -4.43
C ALA A 111 -5.63 -11.80 -4.30
N ALA A 112 -4.30 -11.86 -4.33
CA ALA A 112 -3.43 -10.68 -4.33
C ALA A 112 -3.69 -9.77 -5.54
N LYS A 113 -3.69 -10.34 -6.76
CA LYS A 113 -4.00 -9.61 -8.00
C LYS A 113 -5.39 -9.01 -7.99
N LYS A 114 -6.38 -9.72 -7.44
CA LYS A 114 -7.73 -9.21 -7.30
C LYS A 114 -7.78 -8.01 -6.35
N ALA A 115 -7.11 -8.09 -5.20
CA ALA A 115 -7.02 -6.96 -4.27
C ALA A 115 -6.34 -5.76 -4.93
N ASN A 116 -5.20 -5.95 -5.62
CA ASN A 116 -4.50 -4.90 -6.34
C ASN A 116 -5.38 -4.23 -7.40
N ALA A 117 -6.09 -5.00 -8.21
CA ALA A 117 -6.99 -4.49 -9.25
C ALA A 117 -8.22 -3.72 -8.72
N ASN A 118 -8.55 -3.87 -7.44
CA ASN A 118 -9.66 -3.20 -6.77
C ASN A 118 -9.19 -2.18 -5.72
N CYS A 119 -7.89 -1.85 -5.71
CA CYS A 119 -7.26 -0.93 -4.77
C CYS A 119 -6.76 0.31 -5.50
N ALA A 120 -6.99 1.48 -4.92
CA ALA A 120 -6.52 2.75 -5.44
C ALA A 120 -6.11 3.68 -4.30
N THR A 121 -4.95 4.30 -4.43
CA THR A 121 -4.38 5.21 -3.43
C THR A 121 -3.95 6.51 -4.08
N MET A 122 -4.13 7.60 -3.35
CA MET A 122 -3.55 8.90 -3.68
C MET A 122 -3.05 9.56 -2.41
N GLY A 123 -1.82 10.08 -2.44
CA GLY A 123 -1.17 10.72 -1.32
C GLY A 123 -0.80 12.18 -1.57
N VAL A 124 -0.59 12.92 -0.47
CA VAL A 124 -0.15 14.31 -0.46
C VAL A 124 0.92 14.48 0.61
N ALA A 125 2.08 15.03 0.23
CA ALA A 125 3.11 15.47 1.16
C ALA A 125 2.94 16.96 1.49
N MET A 126 3.09 17.29 2.76
CA MET A 126 2.99 18.65 3.32
C MET A 126 4.35 19.19 3.78
N GLY A 127 5.42 18.42 3.57
CA GLY A 127 6.79 18.72 3.92
C GLY A 127 7.70 17.55 3.61
N ALA A 128 9.01 17.76 3.67
CA ALA A 128 10.00 16.72 3.46
C ALA A 128 10.16 15.83 4.71
N ALA A 129 10.49 14.56 4.49
CA ALA A 129 11.04 13.72 5.55
C ALA A 129 12.52 14.02 5.75
N ASP A 130 13.05 13.75 6.95
CA ASP A 130 14.47 13.83 7.24
C ASP A 130 15.16 12.52 6.85
N HIS A 131 16.24 12.62 6.11
CA HIS A 131 17.05 11.45 5.79
C HIS A 131 17.86 11.01 7.01
N PRO A 132 17.69 9.78 7.52
CA PRO A 132 18.24 9.38 8.82
C PRO A 132 19.78 9.37 8.87
N ASN A 133 20.45 9.16 7.73
CA ASN A 133 21.91 9.13 7.67
C ASN A 133 22.55 10.52 7.59
N THR A 134 21.83 11.50 7.05
CA THR A 134 22.37 12.88 6.87
C THR A 134 21.75 13.87 7.83
N GLY A 135 20.57 13.56 8.40
CA GLY A 135 19.79 14.45 9.26
C GLY A 135 19.20 15.67 8.54
N GLY A 136 19.33 15.74 7.22
CA GLY A 136 18.76 16.80 6.40
C GLY A 136 17.51 16.34 5.64
N PRO A 137 16.74 17.29 5.06
CA PRO A 137 15.54 16.96 4.30
C PRO A 137 15.88 16.12 3.07
N MET A 138 14.99 15.17 2.72
CA MET A 138 15.15 14.30 1.55
C MET A 138 14.98 15.07 0.24
N PHE A 139 14.21 16.16 0.27
CA PHE A 139 13.97 17.06 -0.85
C PHE A 139 13.64 18.45 -0.31
N GLU A 140 13.79 19.47 -1.16
CA GLU A 140 13.44 20.84 -0.79
C GLU A 140 11.94 21.10 -1.01
N MET A 141 11.28 21.67 -0.02
CA MET A 141 9.90 22.16 -0.08
C MET A 141 9.79 23.46 0.72
N GLU A 142 9.15 24.48 0.17
CA GLU A 142 8.90 25.73 0.88
C GLU A 142 7.77 25.56 1.92
N ASP A 143 7.89 26.30 3.01
CA ASP A 143 6.83 26.35 4.03
C ASP A 143 5.49 26.75 3.42
N GLY A 144 4.46 26.00 3.73
CA GLY A 144 3.11 26.22 3.21
C GLY A 144 2.88 25.70 1.80
N ASP A 145 3.82 24.93 1.23
CA ASP A 145 3.59 24.15 0.01
C ASP A 145 3.06 22.77 0.33
N MET A 146 2.47 22.13 -0.65
CA MET A 146 2.14 20.71 -0.66
C MET A 146 2.49 20.10 -2.00
N GLU A 147 2.75 18.80 -2.01
CA GLU A 147 3.03 18.05 -3.24
C GLU A 147 2.09 16.86 -3.36
N ILE A 148 1.32 16.86 -4.44
CA ILE A 148 0.32 15.84 -4.74
C ILE A 148 1.00 14.67 -5.45
N GLY A 149 0.75 13.44 -4.97
CA GLY A 149 1.28 12.22 -5.57
C GLY A 149 2.75 11.98 -5.32
N MET A 150 3.33 12.54 -4.27
CA MET A 150 4.69 12.21 -3.87
C MET A 150 4.78 10.74 -3.47
N GLY A 151 5.82 10.06 -3.94
CA GLY A 151 6.12 8.68 -3.58
C GLY A 151 6.63 8.55 -2.15
N ILE A 152 6.51 7.35 -1.59
CA ILE A 152 6.90 7.07 -0.19
C ILE A 152 8.41 7.08 0.05
N HIS A 153 9.24 7.10 -0.98
CA HIS A 153 10.70 7.27 -0.87
C HIS A 153 11.17 8.68 -1.27
N GLY A 154 10.23 9.63 -1.44
CA GLY A 154 10.51 10.99 -1.88
C GLY A 154 10.58 11.16 -3.40
N GLU A 155 10.05 10.21 -4.17
CA GLU A 155 9.92 10.37 -5.61
C GLU A 155 8.99 11.55 -5.91
N PRO A 156 9.32 12.40 -6.90
CA PRO A 156 8.52 13.58 -7.23
C PRO A 156 7.05 13.25 -7.47
N GLY A 157 6.19 14.10 -6.96
CA GLY A 157 4.76 14.07 -7.25
C GLY A 157 4.43 14.64 -8.62
N VAL A 158 3.16 14.71 -8.91
CA VAL A 158 2.66 15.24 -10.19
C VAL A 158 2.47 16.75 -10.18
N LYS A 159 2.32 17.34 -8.97
CA LYS A 159 2.03 18.77 -8.83
C LYS A 159 2.46 19.28 -7.46
N ARG A 160 3.18 20.41 -7.46
CA ARG A 160 3.48 21.20 -6.25
C ARG A 160 2.69 22.50 -6.28
N GLU A 161 2.06 22.85 -5.18
CA GLU A 161 1.25 24.07 -5.04
C GLU A 161 1.16 24.51 -3.58
N LYS A 162 0.58 25.69 -3.32
CA LYS A 162 0.31 26.13 -1.95
C LYS A 162 -0.72 25.24 -1.26
N ALA A 163 -0.50 24.99 0.02
CA ALA A 163 -1.39 24.17 0.83
C ALA A 163 -2.82 24.72 0.83
N ARG A 164 -3.76 23.82 0.67
CA ARG A 164 -5.21 24.08 0.69
C ARG A 164 -5.85 23.48 1.95
N SER A 165 -7.10 23.76 2.17
CA SER A 165 -7.85 23.14 3.25
C SER A 165 -7.92 21.61 3.06
N MET A 166 -8.00 20.86 4.17
CA MET A 166 -8.16 19.41 4.14
C MET A 166 -9.37 18.99 3.28
N ASP A 167 -10.47 19.74 3.36
CA ASP A 167 -11.69 19.45 2.59
C ASP A 167 -11.48 19.54 1.08
N GLU A 168 -10.72 20.54 0.61
CA GLU A 168 -10.39 20.69 -0.81
C GLU A 168 -9.48 19.57 -1.29
N VAL A 169 -8.44 19.25 -0.53
CA VAL A 169 -7.50 18.18 -0.87
C VAL A 169 -8.18 16.80 -0.91
N VAL A 170 -9.00 16.49 0.10
CA VAL A 170 -9.73 15.22 0.14
C VAL A 170 -10.79 15.14 -0.96
N THR A 171 -11.38 16.26 -1.35
CA THR A 171 -12.31 16.28 -2.50
C THR A 171 -11.57 15.89 -3.78
N GLU A 172 -10.39 16.47 -4.03
CA GLU A 172 -9.57 16.12 -5.18
C GLU A 172 -9.16 14.64 -5.17
N ILE A 173 -8.75 14.11 -4.01
CA ILE A 173 -8.45 12.68 -3.84
C ILE A 173 -9.66 11.82 -4.20
N ALA A 174 -10.84 12.15 -3.68
CA ALA A 174 -12.06 11.41 -3.95
C ALA A 174 -12.47 11.46 -5.44
N ASP A 175 -12.27 12.62 -6.09
CA ASP A 175 -12.56 12.82 -7.52
C ASP A 175 -11.63 11.99 -8.42
N VAL A 176 -10.48 11.57 -7.92
CA VAL A 176 -9.57 10.64 -8.61
C VAL A 176 -9.91 9.18 -8.28
N LEU A 177 -10.01 8.82 -7.00
CA LEU A 177 -10.15 7.42 -6.59
C LEU A 177 -11.50 6.80 -6.96
N ILE A 178 -12.59 7.56 -6.87
CA ILE A 178 -13.95 7.05 -7.14
C ILE A 178 -14.11 6.64 -8.61
N PRO A 179 -13.74 7.46 -9.61
CA PRO A 179 -13.77 7.06 -11.01
C PRO A 179 -12.79 5.94 -11.35
N GLU A 180 -11.58 5.96 -10.78
CA GLU A 180 -10.56 4.92 -11.01
C GLU A 180 -11.12 3.53 -10.68
N LEU A 181 -11.72 3.39 -9.50
CA LEU A 181 -12.35 2.13 -9.04
C LEU A 181 -13.73 1.89 -9.64
N LYS A 182 -14.22 2.81 -10.49
CA LYS A 182 -15.57 2.75 -11.09
C LYS A 182 -16.64 2.50 -10.03
N LEU A 183 -16.51 3.22 -8.90
CA LEU A 183 -17.44 3.11 -7.79
C LEU A 183 -18.79 3.73 -8.15
N LYS A 184 -19.86 3.07 -7.74
CA LYS A 184 -21.24 3.48 -7.97
C LYS A 184 -22.08 3.28 -6.71
N GLU A 185 -23.27 3.84 -6.70
CA GLU A 185 -24.26 3.64 -5.64
C GLU A 185 -24.44 2.16 -5.29
N GLY A 186 -24.39 1.83 -4.02
CA GLY A 186 -24.49 0.48 -3.48
C GLY A 186 -23.18 -0.27 -3.34
N ASP A 187 -22.08 0.18 -4.00
CA ASP A 187 -20.77 -0.43 -3.80
C ASP A 187 -20.26 -0.21 -2.35
N GLU A 188 -19.42 -1.11 -1.89
CA GLU A 188 -18.81 -1.06 -0.56
C GLU A 188 -17.30 -0.95 -0.66
N VAL A 189 -16.70 -0.15 0.23
CA VAL A 189 -15.26 0.07 0.27
C VAL A 189 -14.68 -0.13 1.67
N TYR A 190 -13.44 -0.62 1.73
CA TYR A 190 -12.58 -0.49 2.90
C TYR A 190 -11.72 0.75 2.71
N VAL A 191 -11.69 1.64 3.70
CA VAL A 191 -10.93 2.88 3.66
C VAL A 191 -9.68 2.75 4.54
N LEU A 192 -8.51 3.04 4.00
CA LEU A 192 -7.29 3.25 4.78
C LEU A 192 -6.94 4.74 4.76
N CYS A 193 -6.93 5.33 5.96
CA CYS A 193 -6.44 6.69 6.21
C CYS A 193 -5.00 6.56 6.73
N ASN A 194 -4.02 6.83 5.90
CA ASN A 194 -2.62 6.55 6.18
C ASN A 194 -1.82 7.83 6.42
N SER A 195 -1.09 7.88 7.54
CA SER A 195 -0.07 8.90 7.79
C SER A 195 1.23 8.53 7.08
N LEU A 196 1.88 9.50 6.45
CA LEU A 196 3.23 9.31 5.88
C LEU A 196 4.34 9.35 6.95
N GLY A 197 3.97 9.50 8.23
CA GLY A 197 4.86 9.39 9.39
C GLY A 197 4.67 10.48 10.43
N ALA A 198 4.49 11.74 10.05
CA ALA A 198 4.36 12.86 10.98
C ALA A 198 2.93 13.41 11.10
N THR A 199 1.97 12.96 10.31
CA THR A 199 0.58 13.43 10.40
C THR A 199 -0.15 12.74 11.56
N PRO A 200 -0.64 13.49 12.55
CA PRO A 200 -1.36 12.93 13.69
C PRO A 200 -2.68 12.25 13.29
N LEU A 201 -3.10 11.26 14.05
CA LEU A 201 -4.37 10.57 13.83
C LEU A 201 -5.57 11.53 13.79
N MET A 202 -5.54 12.59 14.60
CA MET A 202 -6.61 13.59 14.62
C MET A 202 -6.78 14.26 13.25
N ASP A 203 -5.69 14.61 12.58
CA ASP A 203 -5.73 15.26 11.27
C ASP A 203 -6.22 14.28 10.19
N LEU A 204 -5.80 13.00 10.27
CA LEU A 204 -6.34 11.95 9.40
C LEU A 204 -7.86 11.83 9.54
N MET A 205 -8.38 11.92 10.78
CA MET A 205 -9.82 11.82 11.03
C MET A 205 -10.60 13.04 10.53
N VAL A 206 -9.97 14.23 10.50
CA VAL A 206 -10.55 15.40 9.84
C VAL A 206 -10.72 15.15 8.34
N GLY A 207 -9.68 14.60 7.69
CA GLY A 207 -9.77 14.22 6.28
C GLY A 207 -10.78 13.10 6.03
N PHE A 208 -10.77 12.06 6.87
CA PHE A 208 -11.74 10.96 6.78
C PHE A 208 -13.19 11.44 6.87
N ARG A 209 -13.51 12.38 7.75
CA ARG A 209 -14.85 13.00 7.82
C ARG A 209 -15.30 13.48 6.44
N LYS A 210 -14.43 14.22 5.73
CA LYS A 210 -14.76 14.74 4.40
C LYS A 210 -14.93 13.64 3.36
N LEU A 211 -14.04 12.65 3.37
CA LEU A 211 -14.15 11.49 2.47
C LEU A 211 -15.45 10.72 2.71
N ALA A 212 -15.82 10.50 3.98
CA ALA A 212 -17.06 9.81 4.34
C ALA A 212 -18.31 10.57 3.86
N GLU A 213 -18.33 11.89 4.00
CA GLU A 213 -19.41 12.74 3.48
C GLU A 213 -19.56 12.59 1.95
N ILE A 214 -18.44 12.56 1.21
CA ILE A 214 -18.44 12.40 -0.24
C ILE A 214 -18.95 11.01 -0.64
N LEU A 215 -18.44 9.94 -0.01
CA LEU A 215 -18.87 8.57 -0.29
C LEU A 215 -20.36 8.37 0.00
N ASP A 216 -20.84 8.86 1.15
CA ASP A 216 -22.25 8.80 1.54
C ASP A 216 -23.14 9.56 0.53
N SER A 217 -22.74 10.75 0.09
CA SER A 217 -23.47 11.54 -0.91
C SER A 217 -23.64 10.83 -2.27
N LYS A 218 -22.74 9.89 -2.57
CA LYS A 218 -22.75 9.07 -3.79
C LYS A 218 -23.36 7.68 -3.56
N GLY A 219 -23.86 7.41 -2.36
CA GLY A 219 -24.44 6.12 -1.99
C GLY A 219 -23.44 4.96 -1.93
N ILE A 220 -22.13 5.29 -1.77
CA ILE A 220 -21.06 4.31 -1.58
C ILE A 220 -20.89 4.05 -0.09
N LYS A 221 -20.94 2.78 0.31
CA LYS A 221 -20.93 2.39 1.71
C LYS A 221 -19.49 2.15 2.19
N ILE A 222 -19.16 2.67 3.36
CA ILE A 222 -17.91 2.32 4.05
C ILE A 222 -18.17 1.05 4.87
N TYR A 223 -17.53 -0.04 4.47
CA TYR A 223 -17.61 -1.32 5.19
C TYR A 223 -16.74 -1.31 6.45
N LYS A 224 -15.48 -0.90 6.29
CA LYS A 224 -14.52 -0.74 7.40
C LYS A 224 -13.61 0.47 7.14
N THR A 225 -13.03 0.97 8.21
CA THR A 225 -12.00 2.03 8.17
C THR A 225 -10.82 1.61 9.01
N LEU A 226 -9.62 1.83 8.48
CA LEU A 226 -8.37 1.72 9.19
C LEU A 226 -7.68 3.08 9.15
N ALA A 227 -7.16 3.57 10.28
CA ALA A 227 -6.45 4.84 10.34
C ALA A 227 -5.20 4.70 11.19
N GLY A 228 -4.08 5.18 10.68
CA GLY A 228 -2.78 5.09 11.36
C GLY A 228 -1.61 5.28 10.41
N THR A 229 -0.44 4.77 10.80
CA THR A 229 0.79 4.84 10.04
C THR A 229 1.13 3.43 9.53
N TYR A 230 0.67 3.08 8.33
CA TYR A 230 0.81 1.74 7.76
C TYR A 230 1.81 1.68 6.62
N ALA A 231 1.85 2.72 5.77
CA ALA A 231 2.87 2.90 4.75
C ALA A 231 3.45 4.30 4.91
N SER A 232 4.63 4.40 5.50
CA SER A 232 5.21 5.68 5.93
C SER A 232 6.56 5.94 5.30
N THR A 233 6.90 7.21 5.19
CA THR A 233 8.22 7.69 4.85
C THR A 233 8.79 8.40 6.07
N MET A 234 9.36 7.63 6.98
CA MET A 234 9.98 8.17 8.21
C MET A 234 9.07 9.18 8.91
N ASN A 235 9.49 10.46 9.00
CA ASN A 235 8.74 11.55 9.62
C ASN A 235 8.12 12.53 8.59
N MET A 236 7.77 12.08 7.40
CA MET A 236 7.17 12.95 6.38
C MET A 236 5.81 13.49 6.84
N PRO A 237 5.63 14.82 6.91
CA PRO A 237 4.30 15.39 7.06
C PRO A 237 3.50 15.16 5.79
N GLY A 238 2.38 14.46 5.91
CA GLY A 238 1.55 14.12 4.78
C GLY A 238 0.64 12.92 5.09
N PHE A 239 -0.23 12.61 4.15
CA PHE A 239 -1.19 11.54 4.29
C PHE A 239 -1.57 10.95 2.93
N SER A 240 -2.14 9.76 2.95
CA SER A 240 -2.80 9.17 1.80
C SER A 240 -4.15 8.56 2.19
N PHE A 241 -5.06 8.51 1.22
CA PHE A 241 -6.26 7.71 1.31
C PHE A 241 -6.20 6.59 0.30
N THR A 242 -6.51 5.38 0.78
CA THR A 242 -6.67 4.19 -0.05
C THR A 242 -8.10 3.72 0.03
N LEU A 243 -8.68 3.40 -1.11
CA LEU A 243 -9.96 2.73 -1.21
C LEU A 243 -9.73 1.32 -1.78
N LEU A 244 -10.24 0.31 -1.09
CA LEU A 244 -10.38 -1.05 -1.62
C LEU A 244 -11.86 -1.30 -1.91
N LYS A 245 -12.23 -1.45 -3.18
CA LYS A 245 -13.58 -1.88 -3.57
C LYS A 245 -13.78 -3.34 -3.19
N LEU A 246 -14.86 -3.62 -2.48
CA LEU A 246 -15.12 -4.94 -1.92
C LEU A 246 -16.17 -5.71 -2.72
N ASP A 247 -15.89 -7.00 -2.87
CA ASP A 247 -16.89 -8.03 -3.13
C ASP A 247 -16.91 -9.04 -1.96
N ASP A 248 -17.69 -10.09 -2.05
CA ASP A 248 -17.86 -11.06 -0.96
C ASP A 248 -16.56 -11.81 -0.63
N GLU A 249 -15.72 -12.11 -1.64
CA GLU A 249 -14.43 -12.74 -1.42
C GLU A 249 -13.46 -11.78 -0.71
N LEU A 250 -13.29 -10.55 -1.23
CA LEU A 250 -12.41 -9.56 -0.60
C LEU A 250 -12.87 -9.22 0.83
N LYS A 251 -14.18 -9.16 1.10
CA LYS A 251 -14.69 -9.03 2.47
C LYS A 251 -14.21 -10.17 3.36
N THR A 252 -14.38 -11.40 2.90
CA THR A 252 -13.94 -12.60 3.64
C THR A 252 -12.45 -12.54 3.95
N LEU A 253 -11.62 -12.15 2.97
CA LEU A 253 -10.17 -12.04 3.14
C LEU A 253 -9.79 -10.89 4.06
N MET A 254 -10.47 -9.74 3.96
CA MET A 254 -10.23 -8.59 4.84
C MET A 254 -10.71 -8.84 6.27
N ASP A 255 -11.72 -9.69 6.48
CA ASP A 255 -12.25 -10.05 7.79
C ASP A 255 -11.47 -11.18 8.48
N TYR A 256 -10.61 -11.89 7.74
CA TYR A 256 -9.81 -12.97 8.32
C TYR A 256 -8.98 -12.47 9.51
N PRO A 257 -8.94 -13.20 10.64
CA PRO A 257 -8.17 -12.79 11.81
C PRO A 257 -6.69 -12.55 11.49
N THR A 258 -6.11 -11.61 12.20
CA THR A 258 -4.68 -11.27 12.04
C THR A 258 -4.07 -11.00 13.40
N ASN A 259 -2.88 -11.51 13.63
CA ASN A 259 -2.10 -11.30 14.84
C ASN A 259 -0.66 -10.92 14.48
N ALA A 260 -0.49 -9.74 13.92
CA ALA A 260 0.82 -9.14 13.64
C ALA A 260 1.11 -8.02 14.65
N PRO A 261 2.38 -7.71 14.98
CA PRO A 261 2.73 -6.76 16.04
C PRO A 261 2.09 -5.38 15.92
N TYR A 262 1.86 -4.90 14.71
CA TYR A 262 1.26 -3.58 14.46
C TYR A 262 -0.21 -3.64 14.05
N PHE A 263 -0.70 -4.81 13.64
CA PHE A 263 -2.08 -4.98 13.20
C PHE A 263 -2.69 -6.26 13.79
N VAL A 264 -3.62 -6.07 14.71
CA VAL A 264 -4.37 -7.17 15.34
C VAL A 264 -5.85 -7.02 15.00
N GLN A 265 -6.41 -8.04 14.39
CA GLN A 265 -7.83 -8.17 14.06
C GLN A 265 -8.35 -9.52 14.54
N LYS A 266 -9.45 -9.52 15.30
CA LYS A 266 -10.08 -10.72 15.84
C LYS A 266 -11.23 -11.16 14.95
#